data_1f9ee8f324ea8e19c45d29f3af718284
#
_entry.id   1f9ee8f324ea8e19c45d29f3af718284
#
_cell.length_a   1.000
_cell.length_b   1.000
_cell.length_c   1.000
_cell.angle_alpha   90.00
_cell.angle_beta   90.00
_cell.angle_gamma   90.00
#
_symmetry.space_group_name_H-M   'P 1'
#
loop_
_entity.id
_entity.type
_entity.pdbx_description
1 polymer ?
#
loop_
_entity_poly.entity_id
_entity_poly.type
_entity_poly.pdbx_seq_one_letter_code
_entity_poly.pdbx_strand_id
1 'polypeptide(L)'
;MTVIEGVHADHGATFREVGGRRVVGHYGRPERTHRAVRNVVGVCEFGYGVLVVSGEDRLDYVDNAVSNAIPDTDGEGTYALLLDPQGRVETDMYVYNAGERLLVFTPPQEAGDLAEDWQAKTFIQDVDIRLATDDFAVFGVHGPKSTEKIASVLHQAASPEAPLYFNRGELGDAGVSVIRTDNLAGEESYDVVCSADDAEQVFDTLVNRGLNAVPFGYRTWETLTLEAGSPLFDTEIDGALPNDLGLRNALDFEKGCYVGQEVVSRVENQGYPGSRVVGLTVGAVPDAGAAVFAGDEHVGEVTRAVDSPNVDGPIAMAKLDWDYPDGDLTVRIDGDGVTAERHELPFVEGSATSARLPTYE
;
A
#
# COMPACT_ATOMS: atom_id res chain seq x y z
N MET A 1 7.91 -14.85 -6.28
CA MET A 1 7.07 -15.43 -7.36
C MET A 1 5.65 -15.45 -6.82
N THR A 2 4.61 -15.23 -7.66
CA THR A 2 3.22 -15.47 -7.19
C THR A 2 3.09 -16.92 -6.72
N VAL A 3 2.31 -17.15 -5.66
CA VAL A 3 2.21 -18.48 -5.05
C VAL A 3 1.45 -19.46 -5.95
N ILE A 4 0.48 -18.96 -6.72
CA ILE A 4 -0.41 -19.75 -7.57
C ILE A 4 -0.28 -19.38 -9.07
N GLU A 5 0.95 -19.25 -9.58
CA GLU A 5 1.22 -18.82 -10.98
C GLU A 5 0.44 -19.65 -12.02
N GLY A 6 0.37 -20.96 -11.84
CA GLY A 6 -0.37 -21.86 -12.75
C GLY A 6 -1.86 -21.52 -12.84
N VAL A 7 -2.49 -21.26 -11.69
CA VAL A 7 -3.91 -20.89 -11.62
C VAL A 7 -4.15 -19.55 -12.31
N HIS A 8 -3.29 -18.56 -12.08
CA HIS A 8 -3.40 -17.28 -12.75
C HIS A 8 -3.22 -17.39 -14.25
N ALA A 9 -2.25 -18.21 -14.70
CA ALA A 9 -2.04 -18.46 -16.12
C ALA A 9 -3.28 -19.09 -16.80
N ASP A 10 -3.94 -20.04 -16.14
CA ASP A 10 -5.19 -20.66 -16.61
C ASP A 10 -6.34 -19.65 -16.71
N HIS A 11 -6.33 -18.60 -15.88
CA HIS A 11 -7.25 -17.47 -15.97
C HIS A 11 -6.83 -16.41 -17.02
N GLY A 12 -5.75 -16.64 -17.77
CA GLY A 12 -5.27 -15.76 -18.83
C GLY A 12 -4.46 -14.56 -18.32
N ALA A 13 -3.81 -14.69 -17.17
CA ALA A 13 -2.95 -13.65 -16.63
C ALA A 13 -1.69 -13.42 -17.48
N THR A 14 -1.29 -12.17 -17.60
CA THR A 14 0.07 -11.75 -17.95
C THR A 14 0.80 -11.35 -16.69
N PHE A 15 2.10 -11.63 -16.65
CA PHE A 15 2.91 -11.40 -15.47
C PHE A 15 3.91 -10.27 -15.70
N ARG A 16 4.33 -9.63 -14.61
CA ARG A 16 5.43 -8.66 -14.56
C ARG A 16 6.23 -8.82 -13.27
N GLU A 17 7.33 -8.14 -13.15
CA GLU A 17 8.11 -8.07 -11.92
C GLU A 17 7.82 -6.78 -11.17
N VAL A 18 7.67 -6.90 -9.84
CA VAL A 18 7.55 -5.80 -8.87
C VAL A 18 8.39 -6.18 -7.66
N GLY A 19 9.35 -5.33 -7.28
CA GLY A 19 10.25 -5.60 -6.16
C GLY A 19 10.97 -6.95 -6.24
N GLY A 20 11.37 -7.37 -7.45
CA GLY A 20 12.01 -8.67 -7.67
C GLY A 20 11.06 -9.88 -7.60
N ARG A 21 9.76 -9.68 -7.34
CA ARG A 21 8.75 -10.74 -7.39
C ARG A 21 7.96 -10.71 -8.69
N ARG A 22 7.73 -11.89 -9.24
CA ARG A 22 6.83 -12.08 -10.37
C ARG A 22 5.38 -12.05 -9.86
N VAL A 23 4.60 -11.07 -10.33
CA VAL A 23 3.21 -10.83 -9.94
C VAL A 23 2.29 -10.78 -11.17
N VAL A 24 0.99 -10.85 -10.96
CA VAL A 24 0.02 -10.68 -12.04
C VAL A 24 -0.03 -9.22 -12.48
N GLY A 25 0.29 -8.95 -13.74
CA GLY A 25 0.14 -7.63 -14.35
C GLY A 25 -1.32 -7.32 -14.66
N HIS A 26 -2.00 -8.19 -15.44
CA HIS A 26 -3.42 -8.10 -15.75
C HIS A 26 -3.99 -9.42 -16.32
N TYR A 27 -5.32 -9.53 -16.41
CA TYR A 27 -6.07 -10.64 -17.01
C TYR A 27 -6.75 -10.22 -18.33
N GLY A 28 -6.02 -9.52 -19.20
CA GLY A 28 -6.52 -9.08 -20.51
C GLY A 28 -7.04 -7.66 -20.51
N ARG A 29 -8.28 -7.37 -20.22
CA ARG A 29 -8.93 -6.06 -20.40
C ARG A 29 -8.88 -5.20 -19.10
N PRO A 30 -7.78 -4.51 -18.79
CA PRO A 30 -7.59 -3.82 -17.50
C PRO A 30 -8.64 -2.74 -17.23
N GLU A 31 -9.06 -1.95 -18.23
CA GLU A 31 -10.11 -0.93 -18.07
C GLU A 31 -11.47 -1.52 -17.70
N ARG A 32 -11.83 -2.67 -18.31
CA ARG A 32 -13.09 -3.36 -17.95
C ARG A 32 -13.00 -3.92 -16.54
N THR A 33 -11.86 -4.48 -16.18
CA THR A 33 -11.59 -5.02 -14.86
C THR A 33 -11.63 -3.89 -13.82
N HIS A 34 -10.99 -2.76 -14.09
CA HIS A 34 -11.03 -1.58 -13.25
C HIS A 34 -12.47 -1.14 -12.94
N ARG A 35 -13.32 -0.99 -13.97
CA ARG A 35 -14.73 -0.65 -13.79
C ARG A 35 -15.51 -1.68 -12.97
N ALA A 36 -15.16 -2.97 -13.10
CA ALA A 36 -15.81 -4.03 -12.32
C ALA A 36 -15.42 -3.95 -10.84
N VAL A 37 -14.16 -3.63 -10.52
CA VAL A 37 -13.71 -3.39 -9.14
C VAL A 37 -14.44 -2.18 -8.56
N ARG A 38 -14.44 -1.03 -9.26
CA ARG A 38 -15.12 0.20 -8.80
C ARG A 38 -16.63 0.05 -8.59
N ASN A 39 -17.29 -0.83 -9.33
CA ASN A 39 -18.75 -0.98 -9.24
C ASN A 39 -19.21 -2.14 -8.36
N VAL A 40 -18.34 -3.14 -8.16
CA VAL A 40 -18.71 -4.37 -7.42
C VAL A 40 -17.58 -4.79 -6.49
N VAL A 41 -16.72 -5.71 -6.93
CA VAL A 41 -15.59 -6.21 -6.15
C VAL A 41 -14.59 -6.95 -7.04
N GLY A 42 -13.31 -6.82 -6.72
CA GLY A 42 -12.23 -7.57 -7.36
C GLY A 42 -11.29 -8.22 -6.35
N VAL A 43 -10.51 -9.18 -6.82
CA VAL A 43 -9.49 -9.92 -6.04
C VAL A 43 -8.14 -9.82 -6.73
N CYS A 44 -7.10 -9.46 -5.97
CA CYS A 44 -5.72 -9.39 -6.41
C CYS A 44 -4.82 -10.20 -5.46
N GLU A 45 -3.90 -11.00 -5.99
CA GLU A 45 -2.81 -11.55 -5.18
C GLU A 45 -1.73 -10.48 -5.02
N PHE A 46 -1.40 -10.13 -3.77
CA PHE A 46 -0.32 -9.20 -3.45
C PHE A 46 0.99 -9.91 -3.17
N GLY A 47 2.07 -9.36 -3.70
CA GLY A 47 3.42 -9.89 -3.56
C GLY A 47 4.18 -9.30 -2.38
N TYR A 48 3.61 -9.27 -1.18
CA TYR A 48 4.33 -8.80 0.01
C TYR A 48 5.55 -9.65 0.34
N GLY A 49 6.58 -9.00 0.88
CA GLY A 49 7.56 -9.65 1.74
C GLY A 49 6.95 -9.87 3.13
N VAL A 50 7.19 -11.02 3.73
CA VAL A 50 6.60 -11.36 5.04
C VAL A 50 7.68 -11.77 6.01
N LEU A 51 7.72 -11.12 7.19
CA LEU A 51 8.52 -11.56 8.32
C LEU A 51 7.62 -12.04 9.45
N VAL A 52 8.08 -13.06 10.16
CA VAL A 52 7.52 -13.50 11.44
C VAL A 52 8.50 -13.12 12.53
N VAL A 53 8.04 -12.32 13.49
CA VAL A 53 8.83 -11.91 14.67
C VAL A 53 8.21 -12.55 15.90
N SER A 54 9.00 -13.33 16.66
CA SER A 54 8.57 -14.04 17.86
C SER A 54 9.53 -13.80 19.02
N GLY A 55 9.22 -14.30 20.21
CA GLY A 55 9.96 -14.06 21.45
C GLY A 55 9.24 -13.13 22.42
N GLU A 56 9.69 -13.11 23.68
CA GLU A 56 9.04 -12.33 24.74
C GLU A 56 9.17 -10.83 24.50
N ASP A 57 10.31 -10.37 23.93
CA ASP A 57 10.61 -8.94 23.70
C ASP A 57 10.16 -8.44 22.31
N ARG A 58 9.44 -9.23 21.52
CA ARG A 58 9.06 -8.91 20.12
C ARG A 58 8.33 -7.58 19.94
N LEU A 59 7.40 -7.26 20.87
CA LEU A 59 6.62 -6.01 20.80
C LEU A 59 7.51 -4.80 21.03
N ASP A 60 8.27 -4.80 22.12
CA ASP A 60 9.17 -3.70 22.48
C ASP A 60 10.25 -3.51 21.42
N TYR A 61 10.77 -4.61 20.86
CA TYR A 61 11.79 -4.55 19.81
C TYR A 61 11.28 -3.84 18.55
N VAL A 62 10.14 -4.28 18.01
CA VAL A 62 9.58 -3.69 16.78
C VAL A 62 9.07 -2.29 17.05
N ASP A 63 8.44 -2.04 18.21
CA ASP A 63 7.96 -0.70 18.57
C ASP A 63 9.12 0.32 18.61
N ASN A 64 10.27 -0.04 19.15
CA ASN A 64 11.45 0.85 19.16
C ASN A 64 12.10 1.03 17.77
N ALA A 65 11.84 0.16 16.81
CA ALA A 65 12.42 0.25 15.48
C ALA A 65 11.64 1.15 14.51
N VAL A 66 10.32 1.25 14.67
CA VAL A 66 9.44 1.87 13.66
C VAL A 66 8.76 3.14 14.16
N SER A 67 8.20 3.91 13.24
CA SER A 67 7.66 5.26 13.47
C SER A 67 6.29 5.30 14.14
N ASN A 68 5.55 4.18 14.20
CA ASN A 68 4.21 4.11 14.79
C ASN A 68 4.16 3.09 15.92
N ALA A 69 3.23 3.27 16.86
CA ALA A 69 3.06 2.34 17.97
C ALA A 69 2.59 0.96 17.52
N ILE A 70 3.18 -0.09 18.08
CA ILE A 70 2.78 -1.47 17.83
C ILE A 70 1.68 -1.87 18.82
N PRO A 71 0.50 -2.33 18.36
CA PRO A 71 -0.57 -2.72 19.26
C PRO A 71 -0.20 -3.96 20.07
N ASP A 72 -0.56 -3.98 21.34
CA ASP A 72 -0.32 -5.09 22.27
C ASP A 72 -1.44 -6.15 22.26
N THR A 73 -2.55 -5.87 21.58
CA THR A 73 -3.73 -6.72 21.51
C THR A 73 -3.67 -7.65 20.30
N ASP A 74 -3.93 -8.94 20.52
CA ASP A 74 -4.08 -9.93 19.44
C ASP A 74 -5.25 -9.56 18.51
N GLY A 75 -5.00 -9.57 17.20
CA GLY A 75 -6.00 -9.19 16.19
C GLY A 75 -5.92 -7.75 15.73
N GLU A 76 -5.01 -6.96 16.28
CA GLU A 76 -4.79 -5.56 15.89
C GLU A 76 -3.49 -5.39 15.09
N GLY A 77 -3.46 -4.37 14.24
CA GLY A 77 -2.29 -4.01 13.45
C GLY A 77 -2.11 -2.51 13.29
N THR A 78 -0.95 -2.13 12.76
CA THR A 78 -0.60 -0.75 12.47
C THR A 78 0.18 -0.64 11.16
N TYR A 79 0.10 0.52 10.53
CA TYR A 79 0.98 0.92 9.43
C TYR A 79 2.12 1.77 9.98
N ALA A 80 3.35 1.43 9.69
CA ALA A 80 4.53 2.07 10.22
C ALA A 80 5.65 2.18 9.18
N LEU A 81 6.63 3.03 9.46
CA LEU A 81 7.80 3.26 8.63
C LEU A 81 9.07 2.91 9.41
N LEU A 82 10.03 2.31 8.73
CA LEU A 82 11.42 2.28 9.14
C LEU A 82 12.13 3.48 8.52
N LEU A 83 12.79 4.29 9.33
CA LEU A 83 13.44 5.51 8.89
C LEU A 83 14.95 5.44 9.11
N ASP A 84 15.69 6.14 8.26
CA ASP A 84 17.10 6.42 8.45
C ASP A 84 17.33 7.56 9.47
N PRO A 85 18.56 7.83 9.93
CA PRO A 85 18.84 8.93 10.85
C PRO A 85 18.55 10.33 10.28
N GLN A 86 18.33 10.46 8.97
CA GLN A 86 17.94 11.69 8.29
C GLN A 86 16.40 11.83 8.19
N GLY A 87 15.65 10.86 8.75
CA GLY A 87 14.19 10.82 8.76
C GLY A 87 13.57 10.38 7.43
N ARG A 88 14.37 9.83 6.50
CA ARG A 88 13.88 9.30 5.23
C ARG A 88 13.41 7.87 5.39
N VAL A 89 12.39 7.52 4.64
CA VAL A 89 11.83 6.15 4.64
C VAL A 89 12.82 5.19 4.01
N GLU A 90 13.22 4.16 4.74
CA GLU A 90 13.96 2.99 4.24
C GLU A 90 12.98 1.90 3.77
N THR A 91 11.90 1.68 4.53
CA THR A 91 10.79 0.83 4.10
C THR A 91 9.49 1.19 4.84
N ASP A 92 8.36 0.87 4.24
CA ASP A 92 7.05 0.89 4.90
C ASP A 92 6.60 -0.52 5.25
N MET A 93 5.74 -0.64 6.24
CA MET A 93 5.24 -1.95 6.65
C MET A 93 3.89 -1.91 7.37
N TYR A 94 3.16 -2.99 7.25
CA TYR A 94 2.07 -3.31 8.15
C TYR A 94 2.55 -4.31 9.19
N VAL A 95 2.30 -4.05 10.46
CA VAL A 95 2.65 -4.93 11.57
C VAL A 95 1.38 -5.37 12.27
N TYR A 96 1.12 -6.67 12.31
CA TYR A 96 -0.06 -7.27 12.95
C TYR A 96 0.34 -8.10 14.14
N ASN A 97 -0.28 -7.84 15.29
CA ASN A 97 -0.12 -8.66 16.47
C ASN A 97 -0.97 -9.93 16.34
N ALA A 98 -0.32 -11.06 16.16
CA ALA A 98 -0.95 -12.37 16.02
C ALA A 98 -0.76 -13.26 17.29
N GLY A 99 -0.83 -12.63 18.46
CA GLY A 99 -0.67 -13.26 19.77
C GLY A 99 0.80 -13.50 20.12
N GLU A 100 1.30 -14.73 19.99
CA GLU A 100 2.68 -15.08 20.32
C GLU A 100 3.72 -14.60 19.28
N ARG A 101 3.27 -13.97 18.19
CA ARG A 101 4.12 -13.48 17.10
C ARG A 101 3.56 -12.21 16.47
N LEU A 102 4.45 -11.44 15.84
CA LEU A 102 4.05 -10.38 14.91
C LEU A 102 4.19 -10.89 13.47
N LEU A 103 3.26 -10.50 12.62
CA LEU A 103 3.37 -10.65 11.18
C LEU A 103 3.70 -9.26 10.60
N VAL A 104 4.83 -9.15 9.90
CA VAL A 104 5.27 -7.92 9.27
C VAL A 104 5.16 -8.09 7.76
N PHE A 105 4.35 -7.25 7.12
CA PHE A 105 4.18 -7.20 5.67
C PHE A 105 4.86 -5.96 5.13
N THR A 106 5.83 -6.13 4.25
CA THR A 106 6.67 -5.05 3.68
C THR A 106 6.81 -5.23 2.16
N PRO A 107 7.33 -4.23 1.43
CA PRO A 107 7.69 -4.43 0.04
C PRO A 107 8.62 -5.65 -0.12
N PRO A 108 8.41 -6.49 -1.15
CA PRO A 108 9.08 -7.78 -1.23
C PRO A 108 10.61 -7.68 -1.35
N GLN A 109 11.13 -6.61 -1.97
CA GLN A 109 12.56 -6.36 -2.11
C GLN A 109 13.25 -6.05 -0.77
N GLU A 110 12.50 -5.47 0.18
CA GLU A 110 13.05 -5.04 1.46
C GLU A 110 13.08 -6.15 2.53
N ALA A 111 12.25 -7.19 2.35
CA ALA A 111 12.03 -8.20 3.40
C ALA A 111 13.29 -8.99 3.80
N GLY A 112 14.15 -9.33 2.84
CA GLY A 112 15.38 -10.08 3.08
C GLY A 112 16.38 -9.30 3.92
N ASP A 113 16.71 -8.10 3.45
CA ASP A 113 17.67 -7.20 4.10
C ASP A 113 17.15 -6.75 5.48
N LEU A 114 15.84 -6.48 5.59
CA LEU A 114 15.20 -6.14 6.86
C LEU A 114 15.32 -7.28 7.88
N ALA A 115 15.06 -8.54 7.46
CA ALA A 115 15.17 -9.69 8.35
C ALA A 115 16.61 -9.88 8.84
N GLU A 116 17.60 -9.76 7.97
CA GLU A 116 19.02 -9.89 8.30
C GLU A 116 19.48 -8.75 9.22
N ASP A 117 19.12 -7.50 8.92
CA ASP A 117 19.49 -6.34 9.73
C ASP A 117 18.89 -6.42 11.14
N TRP A 118 17.61 -6.73 11.25
CA TRP A 118 16.93 -6.84 12.53
C TRP A 118 17.50 -8.01 13.36
N GLN A 119 17.71 -9.19 12.76
CA GLN A 119 18.29 -10.33 13.46
C GLN A 119 19.72 -10.03 13.95
N ALA A 120 20.50 -9.27 13.20
CA ALA A 120 21.85 -8.87 13.59
C ALA A 120 21.88 -7.89 14.78
N LYS A 121 20.77 -7.19 15.05
CA LYS A 121 20.63 -6.20 16.14
C LYS A 121 20.03 -6.78 17.43
N THR A 122 19.60 -8.05 17.45
CA THR A 122 19.04 -8.73 18.64
C THR A 122 20.16 -9.37 19.48
N PHE A 123 20.84 -8.61 20.35
CA PHE A 123 21.95 -9.13 21.16
C PHE A 123 21.54 -9.67 22.53
N ILE A 124 20.54 -9.07 23.16
CA ILE A 124 20.14 -9.35 24.56
C ILE A 124 18.64 -9.70 24.60
N GLN A 125 17.87 -9.17 23.66
CA GLN A 125 16.44 -9.38 23.60
C GLN A 125 16.10 -10.83 23.19
N ASP A 126 15.06 -11.37 23.78
CA ASP A 126 14.45 -12.62 23.35
C ASP A 126 13.55 -12.36 22.13
N VAL A 127 14.19 -12.26 20.97
CA VAL A 127 13.53 -12.01 19.67
C VAL A 127 14.12 -12.92 18.61
N ASP A 128 13.27 -13.62 17.89
CA ASP A 128 13.60 -14.42 16.71
C ASP A 128 12.87 -13.84 15.49
N ILE A 129 13.62 -13.59 14.42
CA ILE A 129 13.11 -12.95 13.18
C ILE A 129 13.32 -13.91 12.02
N ARG A 130 12.22 -14.29 11.38
CA ARG A 130 12.25 -15.26 10.30
C ARG A 130 11.61 -14.67 9.03
N LEU A 131 12.36 -14.72 7.92
CA LEU A 131 11.78 -14.48 6.60
C LEU A 131 10.78 -15.60 6.26
N ALA A 132 9.53 -15.23 5.98
CA ALA A 132 8.40 -16.14 5.82
C ALA A 132 7.59 -15.86 4.55
N THR A 133 8.17 -15.14 3.60
CA THR A 133 7.52 -14.69 2.38
C THR A 133 6.86 -15.83 1.58
N ASP A 134 7.51 -16.99 1.54
CA ASP A 134 7.00 -18.13 0.77
C ASP A 134 6.03 -19.04 1.58
N ASP A 135 5.80 -18.73 2.85
CA ASP A 135 4.87 -19.49 3.70
C ASP A 135 3.43 -19.00 3.57
N PHE A 136 3.23 -17.79 3.03
CA PHE A 136 1.93 -17.11 3.00
C PHE A 136 1.54 -16.66 1.60
N ALA A 137 0.22 -16.63 1.36
CA ALA A 137 -0.40 -15.91 0.27
C ALA A 137 -1.31 -14.81 0.83
N VAL A 138 -1.35 -13.66 0.13
CA VAL A 138 -2.19 -12.51 0.50
C VAL A 138 -3.07 -12.13 -0.67
N PHE A 139 -4.38 -12.16 -0.47
CA PHE A 139 -5.37 -11.80 -1.48
C PHE A 139 -6.14 -10.55 -1.03
N GLY A 140 -5.91 -9.42 -1.73
CA GLY A 140 -6.70 -8.22 -1.52
C GLY A 140 -8.07 -8.31 -2.20
N VAL A 141 -9.11 -7.99 -1.46
CA VAL A 141 -10.51 -7.93 -1.91
C VAL A 141 -10.96 -6.48 -1.87
N HIS A 142 -11.15 -5.85 -3.01
CA HIS A 142 -11.39 -4.41 -3.12
C HIS A 142 -12.67 -4.08 -3.89
N GLY A 143 -13.39 -3.07 -3.43
CA GLY A 143 -14.58 -2.53 -4.09
C GLY A 143 -15.75 -2.33 -3.13
N PRO A 144 -16.82 -1.61 -3.55
CA PRO A 144 -17.95 -1.25 -2.69
C PRO A 144 -18.73 -2.45 -2.15
N LYS A 145 -18.48 -3.65 -2.68
CA LYS A 145 -19.09 -4.91 -2.24
C LYS A 145 -18.10 -5.85 -1.54
N SER A 146 -16.93 -5.37 -1.13
CA SER A 146 -15.92 -6.20 -0.47
C SER A 146 -16.40 -6.77 0.87
N THR A 147 -17.08 -5.97 1.69
CA THR A 147 -17.67 -6.42 2.95
C THR A 147 -18.72 -7.53 2.71
N GLU A 148 -19.62 -7.35 1.72
CA GLU A 148 -20.60 -8.35 1.34
C GLU A 148 -19.93 -9.61 0.79
N LYS A 149 -18.87 -9.45 0.02
CA LYS A 149 -18.06 -10.57 -0.51
C LYS A 149 -17.47 -11.40 0.62
N ILE A 150 -16.73 -10.78 1.54
CA ILE A 150 -16.12 -11.46 2.67
C ILE A 150 -17.19 -12.15 3.53
N ALA A 151 -18.26 -11.46 3.89
CA ALA A 151 -19.34 -12.04 4.67
C ALA A 151 -20.03 -13.23 4.00
N SER A 152 -19.99 -13.31 2.67
CA SER A 152 -20.59 -14.41 1.91
C SER A 152 -19.78 -15.71 1.88
N VAL A 153 -18.48 -15.64 2.25
CA VAL A 153 -17.55 -16.79 2.14
C VAL A 153 -16.80 -17.11 3.43
N LEU A 154 -16.73 -16.16 4.37
CA LEU A 154 -16.04 -16.33 5.64
C LEU A 154 -16.92 -17.12 6.62
N HIS A 155 -16.37 -18.16 7.23
CA HIS A 155 -17.00 -19.00 8.23
C HIS A 155 -16.26 -18.90 9.56
N GLN A 156 -16.96 -19.20 10.66
CA GLN A 156 -16.45 -19.21 12.05
C GLN A 156 -15.99 -17.83 12.60
N ALA A 157 -16.08 -16.77 11.79
CA ALA A 157 -15.79 -15.41 12.23
C ALA A 157 -16.67 -14.40 11.49
N ALA A 158 -16.84 -13.21 12.06
CA ALA A 158 -17.33 -12.04 11.35
C ALA A 158 -16.19 -11.32 10.61
N SER A 159 -16.49 -10.53 9.57
CA SER A 159 -15.54 -9.60 9.01
C SER A 159 -15.12 -8.54 10.06
N PRO A 160 -13.83 -8.15 10.14
CA PRO A 160 -13.40 -7.11 11.08
C PRO A 160 -14.02 -5.75 10.73
N GLU A 161 -14.36 -4.96 11.75
CA GLU A 161 -15.07 -3.68 11.58
C GLU A 161 -14.12 -2.48 11.52
N ALA A 162 -12.99 -2.53 12.23
CA ALA A 162 -12.02 -1.44 12.27
C ALA A 162 -10.85 -1.65 11.28
N PRO A 163 -10.32 -0.58 10.66
CA PRO A 163 -9.14 -0.67 9.82
C PRO A 163 -7.94 -1.27 10.56
N LEU A 164 -7.17 -2.10 9.87
CA LEU A 164 -6.00 -2.83 10.36
C LEU A 164 -6.28 -3.84 11.49
N TYR A 165 -7.57 -4.12 11.77
CA TYR A 165 -7.96 -5.25 12.62
C TYR A 165 -8.16 -6.50 11.77
N PHE A 166 -7.92 -7.66 12.36
CA PHE A 166 -8.18 -8.93 11.69
C PHE A 166 -8.90 -9.95 12.57
N ASN A 167 -9.68 -10.82 11.93
CA ASN A 167 -10.31 -11.96 12.54
C ASN A 167 -9.81 -13.25 11.86
N ARG A 168 -9.66 -14.31 12.65
CA ARG A 168 -9.33 -15.64 12.14
C ARG A 168 -10.61 -16.44 11.89
N GLY A 169 -10.70 -17.04 10.71
CA GLY A 169 -11.84 -17.86 10.30
C GLY A 169 -11.44 -18.86 9.24
N GLU A 170 -12.42 -19.32 8.47
CA GLU A 170 -12.22 -20.30 7.41
C GLU A 170 -12.88 -19.85 6.11
N LEU A 171 -12.19 -20.08 4.97
CA LEU A 171 -12.75 -20.03 3.62
C LEU A 171 -12.77 -21.46 3.05
N GLY A 172 -13.96 -22.07 2.96
CA GLY A 172 -14.04 -23.51 2.74
C GLY A 172 -13.43 -24.27 3.93
N ASP A 173 -12.38 -25.06 3.68
CA ASP A 173 -11.64 -25.81 4.70
C ASP A 173 -10.27 -25.14 5.03
N ALA A 174 -9.94 -24.01 4.39
CA ALA A 174 -8.70 -23.30 4.60
C ALA A 174 -8.81 -22.29 5.75
N GLY A 175 -7.89 -22.36 6.70
CA GLY A 175 -7.76 -21.37 7.77
C GLY A 175 -7.22 -20.04 7.22
N VAL A 176 -7.87 -18.94 7.54
CA VAL A 176 -7.49 -17.61 7.06
C VAL A 176 -7.49 -16.57 8.18
N SER A 177 -6.67 -15.54 8.00
CA SER A 177 -6.82 -14.26 8.70
C SER A 177 -7.39 -13.24 7.72
N VAL A 178 -8.54 -12.66 8.05
CA VAL A 178 -9.17 -11.61 7.25
C VAL A 178 -8.92 -10.28 7.93
N ILE A 179 -8.23 -9.39 7.26
CA ILE A 179 -7.81 -8.07 7.74
C ILE A 179 -8.68 -7.02 7.05
N ARG A 180 -9.27 -6.08 7.77
CA ARG A 180 -9.81 -4.86 7.15
C ARG A 180 -8.66 -3.92 6.85
N THR A 181 -8.48 -3.53 5.58
CA THR A 181 -7.34 -2.70 5.19
C THR A 181 -7.57 -1.22 5.44
N ASP A 182 -6.58 -0.40 5.17
CA ASP A 182 -6.59 1.06 5.19
C ASP A 182 -7.05 1.70 3.87
N ASN A 183 -7.69 0.91 2.99
CA ASN A 183 -8.42 1.33 1.79
C ASN A 183 -7.60 2.05 0.71
N LEU A 184 -6.39 1.59 0.40
CA LEU A 184 -5.47 2.24 -0.55
C LEU A 184 -6.07 2.49 -1.94
N ALA A 185 -7.02 1.66 -2.39
CA ALA A 185 -7.73 1.83 -3.66
C ALA A 185 -8.88 2.85 -3.59
N GLY A 186 -9.11 3.51 -2.44
CA GLY A 186 -10.28 4.37 -2.23
C GLY A 186 -11.60 3.61 -2.13
N GLU A 187 -11.54 2.31 -1.92
CA GLU A 187 -12.69 1.43 -1.78
C GLU A 187 -12.62 0.66 -0.47
N GLU A 188 -13.79 0.25 0.08
CA GLU A 188 -13.79 -0.75 1.14
C GLU A 188 -12.98 -1.96 0.72
N SER A 189 -12.15 -2.47 1.61
CA SER A 189 -11.23 -3.54 1.24
C SER A 189 -10.79 -4.41 2.42
N TYR A 190 -10.42 -5.64 2.07
CA TYR A 190 -9.92 -6.65 3.00
C TYR A 190 -8.73 -7.38 2.38
N ASP A 191 -7.75 -7.71 3.20
CA ASP A 191 -6.71 -8.68 2.85
C ASP A 191 -7.05 -10.03 3.51
N VAL A 192 -6.99 -11.09 2.72
CA VAL A 192 -7.14 -12.47 3.16
C VAL A 192 -5.77 -13.13 3.12
N VAL A 193 -5.25 -13.44 4.30
CA VAL A 193 -3.96 -14.10 4.49
C VAL A 193 -4.20 -15.57 4.77
N CYS A 194 -3.55 -16.45 4.01
CA CYS A 194 -3.59 -17.91 4.22
C CYS A 194 -2.19 -18.53 4.10
N SER A 195 -2.09 -19.84 4.40
CA SER A 195 -0.89 -20.58 4.08
C SER A 195 -0.69 -20.66 2.56
N ALA A 196 0.56 -20.75 2.09
CA ALA A 196 0.85 -20.93 0.68
C ALA A 196 0.20 -22.21 0.11
N ASP A 197 0.08 -23.26 0.91
CA ASP A 197 -0.52 -24.54 0.51
C ASP A 197 -2.03 -24.42 0.25
N ASP A 198 -2.71 -23.48 0.91
CA ASP A 198 -4.16 -23.25 0.76
C ASP A 198 -4.50 -22.17 -0.29
N ALA A 199 -3.49 -21.53 -0.87
CA ALA A 199 -3.67 -20.33 -1.71
C ALA A 199 -4.59 -20.56 -2.92
N GLU A 200 -4.50 -21.70 -3.61
CA GLU A 200 -5.35 -22.03 -4.76
C GLU A 200 -6.82 -22.13 -4.33
N GLN A 201 -7.12 -22.86 -3.26
CA GLN A 201 -8.48 -23.02 -2.73
C GLN A 201 -9.08 -21.70 -2.26
N VAL A 202 -8.27 -20.86 -1.59
CA VAL A 202 -8.70 -19.54 -1.11
C VAL A 202 -9.00 -18.62 -2.29
N PHE A 203 -8.13 -18.58 -3.31
CA PHE A 203 -8.36 -17.79 -4.53
C PHE A 203 -9.63 -18.23 -5.26
N ASP A 204 -9.84 -19.55 -5.48
CA ASP A 204 -11.07 -20.07 -6.11
C ASP A 204 -12.32 -19.65 -5.32
N THR A 205 -12.26 -19.76 -4.00
CA THR A 205 -13.37 -19.34 -3.12
C THR A 205 -13.64 -17.84 -3.23
N LEU A 206 -12.60 -17.00 -3.22
CA LEU A 206 -12.73 -15.56 -3.37
C LEU A 206 -13.24 -15.13 -4.74
N VAL A 207 -12.92 -15.83 -5.81
CA VAL A 207 -13.38 -15.48 -7.17
C VAL A 207 -14.77 -16.04 -7.45
N ASN A 208 -15.03 -17.31 -7.10
CA ASN A 208 -16.14 -18.09 -7.65
C ASN A 208 -17.28 -18.42 -6.66
N ARG A 209 -17.09 -18.20 -5.35
CA ARG A 209 -18.12 -18.52 -4.34
C ARG A 209 -18.80 -17.28 -3.79
N GLY A 210 -20.03 -17.41 -3.32
CA GLY A 210 -20.83 -16.28 -2.84
C GLY A 210 -21.04 -15.22 -3.93
N LEU A 211 -20.78 -13.96 -3.61
CA LEU A 211 -20.74 -12.88 -4.59
C LEU A 211 -19.50 -13.05 -5.50
N ASN A 212 -19.70 -13.18 -6.82
CA ASN A 212 -18.59 -13.30 -7.76
C ASN A 212 -17.72 -12.04 -7.75
N ALA A 213 -16.40 -12.24 -7.70
CA ALA A 213 -15.40 -11.18 -7.78
C ALA A 213 -14.55 -11.33 -9.04
N VAL A 214 -14.15 -10.22 -9.65
CA VAL A 214 -13.28 -10.24 -10.82
C VAL A 214 -11.82 -10.32 -10.37
N PRO A 215 -11.00 -11.26 -10.91
CA PRO A 215 -9.57 -11.21 -10.65
C PRO A 215 -8.95 -10.01 -11.38
N PHE A 216 -8.06 -9.29 -10.69
CA PHE A 216 -7.32 -8.16 -11.24
C PHE A 216 -5.85 -8.22 -10.86
N GLY A 217 -5.01 -7.46 -11.57
CA GLY A 217 -3.58 -7.41 -11.34
C GLY A 217 -3.08 -5.98 -11.12
N TYR A 218 -1.77 -5.86 -10.98
CA TYR A 218 -1.08 -4.62 -10.57
C TYR A 218 -1.36 -3.42 -11.49
N ARG A 219 -1.61 -3.63 -12.79
CA ARG A 219 -1.99 -2.52 -13.68
C ARG A 219 -3.30 -1.84 -13.25
N THR A 220 -4.28 -2.64 -12.82
CA THR A 220 -5.54 -2.11 -12.28
C THR A 220 -5.31 -1.50 -10.89
N TRP A 221 -4.49 -2.15 -10.06
CA TRP A 221 -4.11 -1.67 -8.73
C TRP A 221 -3.48 -0.27 -8.79
N GLU A 222 -2.51 -0.06 -9.67
CA GLU A 222 -1.85 1.25 -9.86
C GLU A 222 -2.83 2.34 -10.27
N THR A 223 -3.80 2.03 -11.14
CA THR A 223 -4.85 2.99 -11.52
C THR A 223 -5.75 3.34 -10.34
N LEU A 224 -6.23 2.32 -9.60
CA LEU A 224 -7.12 2.51 -8.44
C LEU A 224 -6.46 3.35 -7.35
N THR A 225 -5.20 3.04 -7.01
CA THR A 225 -4.45 3.75 -5.97
C THR A 225 -4.05 5.17 -6.36
N LEU A 226 -3.80 5.41 -7.66
CA LEU A 226 -3.56 6.76 -8.16
C LEU A 226 -4.85 7.59 -8.12
N GLU A 227 -5.98 7.03 -8.56
CA GLU A 227 -7.31 7.69 -8.44
C GLU A 227 -7.66 8.03 -6.99
N ALA A 228 -7.28 7.16 -6.04
CA ALA A 228 -7.47 7.37 -4.61
C ALA A 228 -6.48 8.36 -3.99
N GLY A 229 -5.44 8.80 -4.73
CA GLY A 229 -4.39 9.66 -4.22
C GLY A 229 -3.46 9.00 -3.20
N SER A 230 -3.34 7.67 -3.22
CA SER A 230 -2.52 6.91 -2.27
C SER A 230 -1.06 6.82 -2.70
N PRO A 231 -0.09 7.36 -1.95
CA PRO A 231 1.33 7.10 -2.17
C PRO A 231 1.66 5.60 -2.03
N LEU A 232 2.51 5.08 -2.92
CA LEU A 232 3.01 3.72 -2.90
C LEU A 232 4.52 3.70 -2.69
N PHE A 233 5.05 2.59 -2.14
CA PHE A 233 6.45 2.47 -1.80
C PHE A 233 7.35 2.71 -3.01
N ASP A 234 7.17 1.96 -4.08
CA ASP A 234 8.05 1.99 -5.26
C ASP A 234 8.01 3.31 -6.05
N THR A 235 7.14 4.25 -5.72
CA THR A 235 6.93 5.47 -6.51
C THR A 235 7.05 6.77 -5.71
N GLU A 236 6.46 6.85 -4.52
CA GLU A 236 6.45 8.08 -3.73
C GLU A 236 7.18 7.96 -2.40
N ILE A 237 7.17 6.77 -1.76
CA ILE A 237 7.51 6.63 -0.33
C ILE A 237 9.00 6.38 -0.12
N ASP A 238 9.64 5.53 -0.94
CA ASP A 238 11.07 5.20 -0.80
C ASP A 238 11.96 6.45 -0.82
N GLY A 239 12.82 6.59 0.19
CA GLY A 239 13.74 7.71 0.36
C GLY A 239 13.11 9.09 0.64
N ALA A 240 11.79 9.18 0.75
CA ALA A 240 11.09 10.43 1.05
C ALA A 240 11.05 10.73 2.57
N LEU A 241 10.81 12.00 2.93
CA LEU A 241 10.40 12.36 4.27
C LEU A 241 8.88 12.10 4.41
N PRO A 242 8.40 11.44 5.48
CA PRO A 242 6.97 11.19 5.68
C PRO A 242 6.12 12.47 5.68
N ASN A 243 6.67 13.56 6.23
CA ASN A 243 6.01 14.87 6.25
C ASN A 243 5.77 15.42 4.84
N ASP A 244 6.74 15.23 3.91
CA ASP A 244 6.61 15.65 2.49
C ASP A 244 5.49 14.91 1.75
N LEU A 245 5.16 13.72 2.23
CA LEU A 245 4.09 12.88 1.67
C LEU A 245 2.75 13.05 2.39
N GLY A 246 2.73 13.78 3.51
CA GLY A 246 1.53 13.90 4.34
C GLY A 246 1.06 12.56 4.94
N LEU A 247 1.96 11.59 5.17
CA LEU A 247 1.67 10.25 5.71
C LEU A 247 1.52 10.29 7.25
N ARG A 248 0.51 10.99 7.75
CA ARG A 248 0.30 11.13 9.19
C ARG A 248 -0.15 9.84 9.87
N ASN A 249 -0.85 8.96 9.15
CA ASN A 249 -1.29 7.66 9.64
C ASN A 249 -0.15 6.68 9.97
N ALA A 250 1.05 6.96 9.47
CA ALA A 250 2.25 6.15 9.70
C ALA A 250 3.11 6.64 10.87
N LEU A 251 2.72 7.73 11.54
CA LEU A 251 3.53 8.43 12.53
C LEU A 251 2.78 8.54 13.86
N ASP A 252 3.40 8.10 14.95
CA ASP A 252 2.95 8.40 16.30
C ASP A 252 3.90 9.42 16.94
N PHE A 253 3.44 10.66 17.11
CA PHE A 253 4.20 11.75 17.70
C PHE A 253 4.28 11.67 19.23
N GLU A 254 3.48 10.80 19.87
CA GLU A 254 3.42 10.65 21.33
C GLU A 254 4.22 9.45 21.83
N LYS A 255 4.61 8.53 20.94
CA LYS A 255 5.39 7.35 21.32
C LYS A 255 6.84 7.67 21.71
N GLY A 256 7.53 6.68 22.27
CA GLY A 256 8.96 6.71 22.59
C GLY A 256 9.87 6.97 21.37
N CYS A 257 11.19 6.98 21.64
CA CYS A 257 12.18 7.28 20.60
C CYS A 257 12.26 6.19 19.53
N TYR A 258 12.35 6.59 18.26
CA TYR A 258 12.71 5.75 17.13
C TYR A 258 13.72 6.50 16.23
N VAL A 259 14.39 5.79 15.33
CA VAL A 259 15.37 6.39 14.41
C VAL A 259 14.69 7.41 13.50
N GLY A 260 15.31 8.57 13.28
CA GLY A 260 14.77 9.64 12.42
C GLY A 260 13.72 10.55 13.06
N GLN A 261 13.20 10.23 14.25
CA GLN A 261 12.13 10.98 14.94
C GLN A 261 12.43 12.46 15.07
N GLU A 262 13.69 12.85 15.38
CA GLU A 262 14.06 14.27 15.56
C GLU A 262 13.78 15.09 14.29
N VAL A 263 14.10 14.54 13.12
CA VAL A 263 13.88 15.22 11.84
C VAL A 263 12.39 15.35 11.55
N VAL A 264 11.63 14.25 11.70
CA VAL A 264 10.16 14.22 11.49
C VAL A 264 9.47 15.22 12.41
N SER A 265 9.77 15.19 13.72
CA SER A 265 9.19 16.10 14.70
C SER A 265 9.58 17.56 14.47
N ARG A 266 10.81 17.81 13.98
CA ARG A 266 11.25 19.18 13.66
C ARG A 266 10.44 19.76 12.49
N VAL A 267 10.21 18.99 11.43
CA VAL A 267 9.39 19.43 10.28
C VAL A 267 7.96 19.70 10.74
N GLU A 268 7.38 18.80 11.54
CA GLU A 268 6.04 18.97 12.12
C GLU A 268 5.94 20.28 12.93
N ASN A 269 6.93 20.54 13.80
CA ASN A 269 6.95 21.75 14.63
C ASN A 269 7.23 23.04 13.84
N GLN A 270 7.80 22.96 12.64
CA GLN A 270 7.98 24.12 11.74
C GLN A 270 6.67 24.50 11.02
N GLY A 271 5.69 23.60 11.00
CA GLY A 271 4.36 23.84 10.47
C GLY A 271 4.19 23.54 8.98
N TYR A 272 5.25 23.23 8.23
CA TYR A 272 5.18 22.83 6.82
C TYR A 272 6.41 22.04 6.38
N PRO A 273 6.23 21.07 5.46
CA PRO A 273 7.32 20.30 4.85
C PRO A 273 8.04 21.08 3.74
N GLY A 274 9.11 20.51 3.18
CA GLY A 274 9.84 21.09 2.05
C GLY A 274 9.12 20.93 0.72
N SER A 275 8.32 19.87 0.59
CA SER A 275 7.52 19.57 -0.60
C SER A 275 6.19 18.94 -0.23
N ARG A 276 5.32 18.75 -1.22
CA ARG A 276 4.01 18.11 -1.03
C ARG A 276 3.61 17.29 -2.26
N VAL A 277 2.83 16.25 -2.04
CA VAL A 277 2.17 15.49 -3.11
C VAL A 277 0.89 16.19 -3.52
N VAL A 278 0.71 16.35 -4.83
CA VAL A 278 -0.49 16.94 -5.42
C VAL A 278 -1.02 16.07 -6.54
N GLY A 279 -2.32 16.18 -6.82
CA GLY A 279 -2.94 15.67 -8.05
C GLY A 279 -2.81 16.68 -9.20
N LEU A 280 -2.60 16.18 -10.42
CA LEU A 280 -2.60 16.93 -11.65
C LEU A 280 -3.50 16.27 -12.69
N THR A 281 -4.34 17.06 -13.38
CA THR A 281 -4.90 16.66 -14.68
C THR A 281 -3.97 17.17 -15.77
N VAL A 282 -3.67 16.35 -16.77
CA VAL A 282 -2.67 16.67 -17.80
C VAL A 282 -3.18 16.31 -19.20
N GLY A 283 -2.67 16.99 -20.23
CA GLY A 283 -3.12 16.78 -21.61
C GLY A 283 -2.63 15.48 -22.26
N ALA A 284 -1.63 14.80 -21.69
CA ALA A 284 -1.10 13.52 -22.10
C ALA A 284 -0.48 12.81 -20.89
N VAL A 285 -0.33 11.48 -20.91
CA VAL A 285 0.30 10.71 -19.81
C VAL A 285 1.80 10.97 -19.80
N PRO A 286 2.36 11.62 -18.76
CA PRO A 286 3.80 11.81 -18.62
C PRO A 286 4.47 10.56 -18.07
N ASP A 287 5.76 10.43 -18.32
CA ASP A 287 6.59 9.46 -17.62
C ASP A 287 6.86 9.90 -16.18
N ALA A 288 7.14 8.93 -15.28
CA ALA A 288 7.65 9.22 -13.96
C ALA A 288 8.98 9.99 -14.07
N GLY A 289 9.19 11.00 -13.19
CA GLY A 289 10.34 11.91 -13.26
C GLY A 289 10.15 13.06 -14.26
N ALA A 290 9.02 13.16 -14.96
CA ALA A 290 8.75 14.29 -15.84
C ALA A 290 8.71 15.60 -15.02
N ALA A 291 9.53 16.60 -15.43
CA ALA A 291 9.66 17.85 -14.71
C ALA A 291 8.37 18.70 -14.80
N VAL A 292 7.98 19.29 -13.66
CA VAL A 292 6.85 20.21 -13.53
C VAL A 292 7.38 21.63 -13.36
N PHE A 293 6.77 22.57 -14.08
CA PHE A 293 7.11 23.99 -14.06
C PHE A 293 5.90 24.85 -13.71
N ALA A 294 6.13 25.90 -12.92
CA ALA A 294 5.21 27.02 -12.74
C ALA A 294 5.78 28.21 -13.53
N GLY A 295 5.20 28.51 -14.68
CA GLY A 295 5.82 29.41 -15.67
C GLY A 295 7.18 28.85 -16.15
N ASP A 296 8.28 29.58 -15.87
CA ASP A 296 9.67 29.15 -16.22
C ASP A 296 10.40 28.48 -15.05
N GLU A 297 9.84 28.43 -13.86
CA GLU A 297 10.45 27.88 -12.66
C GLU A 297 10.16 26.38 -12.54
N HIS A 298 11.23 25.58 -12.37
CA HIS A 298 11.09 24.15 -12.06
C HIS A 298 10.62 24.00 -10.60
N VAL A 299 9.50 23.33 -10.38
CA VAL A 299 8.85 23.25 -9.06
C VAL A 299 8.67 21.81 -8.57
N GLY A 300 9.12 20.82 -9.31
CA GLY A 300 9.04 19.42 -8.90
C GLY A 300 8.90 18.45 -10.07
N GLU A 301 8.45 17.25 -9.78
CA GLU A 301 8.37 16.17 -10.77
C GLU A 301 7.11 15.30 -10.59
N VAL A 302 6.70 14.68 -11.68
CA VAL A 302 5.65 13.66 -11.69
C VAL A 302 6.18 12.37 -11.07
N THR A 303 5.44 11.78 -10.15
CA THR A 303 5.79 10.49 -9.53
C THR A 303 5.11 9.32 -10.26
N ARG A 304 3.83 9.45 -10.56
CA ARG A 304 3.03 8.48 -11.32
C ARG A 304 2.01 9.17 -12.20
N ALA A 305 1.67 8.54 -13.33
CA ALA A 305 0.58 9.00 -14.18
C ALA A 305 -0.14 7.83 -14.85
N VAL A 306 -1.40 8.02 -15.18
CA VAL A 306 -2.23 7.02 -15.86
C VAL A 306 -3.36 7.69 -16.64
N ASP A 307 -3.81 7.03 -17.70
CA ASP A 307 -5.09 7.34 -18.35
C ASP A 307 -6.20 6.61 -17.57
N SER A 308 -6.94 7.36 -16.76
CA SER A 308 -7.97 6.80 -15.88
C SER A 308 -9.26 6.54 -16.62
N PRO A 309 -9.91 5.36 -16.47
CA PRO A 309 -11.23 5.11 -17.05
C PRO A 309 -12.37 5.92 -16.42
N ASN A 310 -12.15 6.58 -15.27
CA ASN A 310 -13.16 7.30 -14.50
C ASN A 310 -13.02 8.82 -14.55
N VAL A 311 -11.86 9.31 -14.98
CA VAL A 311 -11.59 10.73 -15.15
C VAL A 311 -11.45 11.03 -16.65
N ASP A 312 -11.96 12.15 -17.10
CA ASP A 312 -11.85 12.55 -18.50
C ASP A 312 -10.42 13.06 -18.79
N GLY A 313 -9.56 12.15 -19.23
CA GLY A 313 -8.16 12.39 -19.55
C GLY A 313 -7.15 11.85 -18.54
N PRO A 314 -5.86 12.01 -18.85
CA PRO A 314 -4.77 11.56 -18.00
C PRO A 314 -4.72 12.31 -16.67
N ILE A 315 -4.41 11.55 -15.61
CA ILE A 315 -4.16 12.06 -14.27
C ILE A 315 -2.75 11.68 -13.82
N ALA A 316 -2.15 12.52 -12.99
CA ALA A 316 -0.83 12.28 -12.43
C ALA A 316 -0.76 12.69 -10.95
N MET A 317 0.04 11.97 -10.17
CA MET A 317 0.54 12.46 -8.89
C MET A 317 1.92 13.09 -9.14
N ALA A 318 2.19 14.20 -8.45
CA ALA A 318 3.44 14.92 -8.54
C ALA A 318 3.90 15.36 -7.15
N LYS A 319 5.21 15.35 -6.93
CA LYS A 319 5.84 15.94 -5.75
C LYS A 319 6.34 17.32 -6.12
N LEU A 320 5.73 18.36 -5.54
CA LEU A 320 6.08 19.76 -5.82
C LEU A 320 6.66 20.42 -4.56
N ASP A 321 7.51 21.41 -4.75
CA ASP A 321 8.01 22.29 -3.69
C ASP A 321 6.83 22.87 -2.91
N TRP A 322 6.98 23.05 -1.59
CA TRP A 322 5.88 23.55 -0.76
C TRP A 322 5.43 24.95 -1.19
N ASP A 323 6.37 25.85 -1.39
CA ASP A 323 6.18 27.29 -1.68
C ASP A 323 6.39 27.61 -3.17
N TYR A 324 5.93 26.73 -4.10
CA TYR A 324 6.03 27.07 -5.51
C TYR A 324 5.12 28.26 -5.87
N PRO A 325 5.54 29.12 -6.84
CA PRO A 325 4.79 30.31 -7.20
C PRO A 325 3.41 29.99 -7.80
N ASP A 326 2.44 30.86 -7.57
CA ASP A 326 1.16 30.79 -8.25
C ASP A 326 1.34 30.97 -9.76
N GLY A 327 0.68 30.14 -10.56
CA GLY A 327 0.76 30.22 -12.02
C GLY A 327 0.24 28.96 -12.71
N ASP A 328 0.23 29.02 -14.03
CA ASP A 328 -0.11 27.87 -14.85
C ASP A 328 0.99 26.82 -14.75
N LEU A 329 0.61 25.59 -14.43
CA LEU A 329 1.53 24.45 -14.38
C LEU A 329 1.70 23.84 -15.77
N THR A 330 2.92 23.43 -16.08
CA THR A 330 3.24 22.65 -17.27
C THR A 330 4.12 21.45 -16.89
N VAL A 331 3.88 20.31 -17.56
CA VAL A 331 4.69 19.10 -17.45
C VAL A 331 5.49 18.91 -18.72
N ARG A 332 6.78 18.56 -18.63
CA ARG A 332 7.62 18.26 -19.79
C ARG A 332 7.37 16.83 -20.27
N ILE A 333 6.81 16.71 -21.48
CA ILE A 333 6.57 15.42 -22.15
C ILE A 333 7.27 15.49 -23.51
N ASP A 334 8.21 14.58 -23.79
CA ASP A 334 9.00 14.51 -25.04
C ASP A 334 9.70 15.84 -25.41
N GLY A 335 10.02 16.66 -24.39
CA GLY A 335 10.66 17.97 -24.58
C GLY A 335 9.69 19.15 -24.73
N ASP A 336 8.42 18.89 -24.93
CA ASP A 336 7.37 19.91 -25.03
C ASP A 336 6.71 20.18 -23.66
N GLY A 337 6.27 21.41 -23.43
CA GLY A 337 5.47 21.78 -22.25
C GLY A 337 3.98 21.50 -22.50
N VAL A 338 3.43 20.56 -21.74
CA VAL A 338 2.00 20.21 -21.76
C VAL A 338 1.32 20.85 -20.56
N THR A 339 0.20 21.52 -20.76
CA THR A 339 -0.56 22.16 -19.68
C THR A 339 -1.01 21.12 -18.65
N ALA A 340 -0.86 21.47 -17.38
CA ALA A 340 -1.34 20.71 -16.25
C ALA A 340 -2.17 21.62 -15.32
N GLU A 341 -3.23 21.06 -14.76
CA GLU A 341 -4.06 21.74 -13.78
C GLU A 341 -4.01 20.97 -12.46
N ARG A 342 -3.86 21.71 -11.36
CA ARG A 342 -3.90 21.10 -10.03
C ARG A 342 -5.28 20.57 -9.74
N HIS A 343 -5.33 19.34 -9.25
CA HIS A 343 -6.52 18.65 -8.79
C HIS A 343 -6.39 18.30 -7.31
N GLU A 344 -7.47 18.48 -6.54
CA GLU A 344 -7.50 17.98 -5.16
C GLU A 344 -7.61 16.45 -5.15
N LEU A 345 -6.85 15.82 -4.23
CA LEU A 345 -6.93 14.39 -4.04
C LEU A 345 -8.06 14.03 -3.05
N PRO A 346 -8.77 12.92 -3.27
CA PRO A 346 -8.60 11.94 -4.36
C PRO A 346 -9.18 12.44 -5.70
N PHE A 347 -8.73 11.87 -6.82
CA PHE A 347 -9.32 12.12 -8.14
C PHE A 347 -10.71 11.49 -8.29
N VAL A 348 -10.92 10.36 -7.61
CA VAL A 348 -12.18 9.61 -7.64
C VAL A 348 -12.58 9.28 -6.21
N GLU A 349 -13.76 9.74 -5.81
CA GLU A 349 -14.38 9.33 -4.56
C GLU A 349 -14.94 7.90 -4.73
N GLY A 350 -14.46 6.97 -3.91
CA GLY A 350 -14.95 5.60 -3.85
C GLY A 350 -15.85 5.32 -2.65
N SER A 351 -16.03 4.05 -2.31
CA SER A 351 -16.81 3.62 -1.14
C SER A 351 -16.10 3.87 0.20
N ALA A 352 -14.79 4.17 0.16
CA ALA A 352 -13.98 4.52 1.32
C ALA A 352 -12.87 5.51 0.92
N THR A 353 -12.29 6.16 1.92
CA THR A 353 -11.15 7.05 1.74
C THR A 353 -9.86 6.31 2.11
N SER A 354 -8.82 6.48 1.32
CA SER A 354 -7.49 5.96 1.63
C SER A 354 -6.93 6.62 2.90
N ALA A 355 -6.41 5.82 3.82
CA ALA A 355 -5.71 6.35 4.99
C ALA A 355 -4.33 6.94 4.63
N ARG A 356 -3.81 6.67 3.43
CA ARG A 356 -2.58 7.28 2.92
C ARG A 356 -2.82 8.54 2.09
N LEU A 357 -4.07 9.03 2.03
CA LEU A 357 -4.35 10.29 1.36
C LEU A 357 -3.51 11.40 2.00
N PRO A 358 -2.68 12.15 1.24
CA PRO A 358 -1.80 13.17 1.77
C PRO A 358 -2.53 14.20 2.63
N THR A 359 -2.11 14.37 3.89
CA THR A 359 -2.70 15.31 4.85
C THR A 359 -1.60 16.15 5.49
N TYR A 360 -1.74 17.48 5.41
CA TYR A 360 -0.71 18.45 5.82
C TYR A 360 -1.17 19.40 6.95
N GLU A 361 -2.32 19.10 7.59
CA GLU A 361 -2.90 19.89 8.68
C GLU A 361 -2.63 19.29 10.06
#